data_a6638fda552b4ff87d42534354d754f2
#
_entry.id   a6638fda552b4ff87d42534354d754f2
#
_cell.length_a   1.000
_cell.length_b   1.000
_cell.length_c   1.000
_cell.angle_alpha   90.00
_cell.angle_beta   90.00
_cell.angle_gamma   90.00
#
_symmetry.space_group_name_H-M   'P 1'
#
loop_
_entity.id
_entity.type
_entity.pdbx_description
1 polymer ?
#
loop_
_entity_poly.entity_id
_entity_poly.type
_entity_poly.pdbx_seq_one_letter_code
_entity_poly.pdbx_strand_id
1 'polypeptide(L)'
;MYSRETGHIMNSNRSLIIFISFICLFSFSGCSSKQITLKNTDSLKVDSLIKVQKINDRAIIVNFGYDAVTAIKTKQGIVLIDAGISTLLTARYKKSIENEFRQENYIYVINTHGHHDHIRGNSIFPQAEVIGHENCQDEISEQWSNPEKLLMSFSKTVEDYELQLMKSVPNSYEWNNAFTQRIRYISAYLDLKNHISIKMPDITFADSMKLELGDITFEMIYFGKFHSNSDILIYVPEIQVIFTGDLFSKYGRPSISDSSERDVEKWMRAISWIVKRMNNIDKVIEGHGQILSIDDLKKFTTNISDKYSGK
;
A
#
# COMPACT_ATOMS: atom_id res chain seq x y z
N MET A 1 8.05 61.24 -72.93
CA MET A 1 9.20 61.33 -73.92
C MET A 1 9.83 59.94 -73.84
N TYR A 2 9.56 59.18 -74.85
CA TYR A 2 10.51 58.57 -75.85
C TYR A 2 11.70 57.86 -75.16
N SER A 3 12.07 56.59 -75.46
CA SER A 3 11.91 55.71 -76.64
C SER A 3 12.33 54.29 -76.26
N ARG A 4 11.68 53.28 -76.75
CA ARG A 4 12.10 52.18 -77.64
C ARG A 4 13.61 51.93 -77.78
N GLU A 5 14.06 50.70 -77.67
CA GLU A 5 14.38 49.75 -78.76
C GLU A 5 14.92 48.44 -78.21
N THR A 6 14.29 47.34 -78.60
CA THR A 6 14.72 46.24 -79.48
C THR A 6 15.97 45.45 -79.03
N GLY A 7 15.77 44.23 -78.64
CA GLY A 7 15.91 42.99 -79.40
C GLY A 7 17.27 42.30 -79.26
N HIS A 8 17.29 41.10 -78.78
CA HIS A 8 18.00 39.98 -79.45
C HIS A 8 17.72 38.65 -78.75
N ILE A 9 17.25 37.73 -79.56
CA ILE A 9 17.08 36.31 -79.24
C ILE A 9 18.47 35.67 -79.23
N MET A 10 18.82 34.96 -78.13
CA MET A 10 19.85 33.93 -78.17
C MET A 10 19.43 32.71 -77.38
N ASN A 11 19.21 31.65 -78.14
CA ASN A 11 19.07 30.26 -77.65
C ASN A 11 20.32 29.83 -76.90
N SER A 12 20.16 29.30 -75.65
CA SER A 12 21.17 28.43 -75.08
C SER A 12 20.51 27.36 -74.24
N ASN A 13 20.66 26.13 -74.66
CA ASN A 13 20.39 24.89 -73.97
C ASN A 13 20.94 24.97 -72.56
N ARG A 14 20.10 24.87 -71.58
CA ARG A 14 20.54 24.53 -70.17
C ARG A 14 19.87 23.26 -69.74
N SER A 15 20.73 22.26 -69.60
CA SER A 15 20.44 20.96 -69.03
C SER A 15 19.80 21.12 -67.61
N LEU A 16 18.60 20.56 -67.46
CA LEU A 16 17.88 20.51 -66.21
C LEU A 16 18.53 19.41 -65.31
N ILE A 17 19.35 19.84 -64.34
CA ILE A 17 19.84 18.92 -63.28
C ILE A 17 18.77 18.83 -62.25
N ILE A 18 18.06 17.68 -62.20
CA ILE A 18 17.10 17.35 -61.16
C ILE A 18 17.89 16.94 -59.91
N PHE A 19 17.95 17.82 -58.92
CA PHE A 19 18.40 17.47 -57.57
C PHE A 19 17.26 16.69 -56.89
N ILE A 20 17.39 15.37 -56.82
CA ILE A 20 16.52 14.55 -55.99
C ILE A 20 17.03 14.69 -54.55
N SER A 21 16.39 15.58 -53.79
CA SER A 21 16.58 15.64 -52.34
C SER A 21 15.96 14.40 -51.72
N PHE A 22 16.79 13.46 -51.29
CA PHE A 22 16.38 12.38 -50.42
C PHE A 22 16.05 12.98 -49.06
N ILE A 23 14.77 13.26 -48.80
CA ILE A 23 14.28 13.52 -47.46
C ILE A 23 14.22 12.19 -46.76
N CYS A 24 15.25 11.86 -45.97
CA CYS A 24 15.16 10.82 -44.96
C CYS A 24 14.10 11.22 -43.94
N LEU A 25 12.89 10.73 -44.10
CA LEU A 25 11.88 10.70 -43.06
C LEU A 25 12.38 9.72 -41.97
N PHE A 26 13.11 10.25 -41.00
CA PHE A 26 13.30 9.58 -39.75
C PHE A 26 11.93 9.49 -39.06
N SER A 27 11.25 8.39 -39.25
CA SER A 27 10.12 8.01 -38.41
C SER A 27 10.66 7.83 -37.00
N PHE A 28 10.58 8.88 -36.20
CA PHE A 28 10.65 8.69 -34.75
C PHE A 28 9.45 7.81 -34.39
N SER A 29 9.70 6.51 -34.27
CA SER A 29 8.81 5.62 -33.57
C SER A 29 8.80 6.11 -32.12
N GLY A 30 7.95 7.09 -31.84
CA GLY A 30 7.66 7.50 -30.47
C GLY A 30 7.24 6.25 -29.72
N CYS A 31 8.06 5.83 -28.77
CA CYS A 31 7.68 4.84 -27.80
C CYS A 31 6.41 5.38 -27.12
N SER A 32 5.24 4.97 -27.60
CA SER A 32 3.97 5.30 -26.96
C SER A 32 3.98 4.61 -25.62
N SER A 33 4.34 5.33 -24.59
CA SER A 33 4.23 4.85 -23.21
C SER A 33 2.77 4.45 -23.02
N LYS A 34 2.54 3.15 -22.85
CA LYS A 34 1.20 2.58 -22.61
C LYS A 34 0.59 3.29 -21.41
N GLN A 35 -0.48 4.05 -21.64
CA GLN A 35 -1.09 4.82 -20.59
C GLN A 35 -1.72 3.86 -19.56
N ILE A 36 -1.20 3.88 -18.33
CA ILE A 36 -1.76 3.09 -17.22
C ILE A 36 -3.07 3.75 -16.80
N THR A 37 -4.18 3.02 -16.96
CA THR A 37 -5.53 3.50 -16.62
C THR A 37 -6.37 2.37 -16.05
N LEU A 38 -7.34 2.74 -15.21
CA LEU A 38 -8.41 1.83 -14.77
C LEU A 38 -9.53 1.85 -15.82
N LYS A 39 -9.97 0.68 -16.22
CA LYS A 39 -11.13 0.52 -17.12
C LYS A 39 -12.42 0.49 -16.29
N ASN A 40 -13.54 0.92 -16.87
CA ASN A 40 -14.85 0.84 -16.20
C ASN A 40 -15.21 -0.60 -15.78
N THR A 41 -14.83 -1.59 -16.59
CA THR A 41 -15.02 -3.01 -16.26
C THR A 41 -14.22 -3.45 -15.02
N ASP A 42 -13.04 -2.85 -14.80
CA ASP A 42 -12.22 -3.13 -13.61
C ASP A 42 -12.95 -2.68 -12.33
N SER A 43 -13.64 -1.54 -12.37
CA SER A 43 -14.36 -1.00 -11.21
C SER A 43 -15.43 -1.96 -10.68
N LEU A 44 -16.27 -2.52 -11.55
CA LEU A 44 -17.30 -3.50 -11.17
C LEU A 44 -16.67 -4.79 -10.60
N LYS A 45 -15.57 -5.24 -11.20
CA LYS A 45 -14.84 -6.42 -10.73
C LYS A 45 -14.18 -6.17 -9.36
N VAL A 46 -13.63 -4.98 -9.13
CA VAL A 46 -13.07 -4.58 -7.82
C VAL A 46 -14.13 -4.73 -6.73
N ASP A 47 -15.32 -4.13 -6.91
CA ASP A 47 -16.39 -4.18 -5.91
C ASP A 47 -16.81 -5.62 -5.61
N SER A 48 -16.81 -6.50 -6.61
CA SER A 48 -17.17 -7.93 -6.44
C SER A 48 -16.10 -8.76 -5.70
N LEU A 49 -14.86 -8.29 -5.63
CA LEU A 49 -13.75 -8.98 -4.99
C LEU A 49 -13.41 -8.43 -3.60
N ILE A 50 -14.00 -7.30 -3.21
CA ILE A 50 -13.88 -6.80 -1.83
C ILE A 50 -14.61 -7.77 -0.91
N LYS A 51 -13.93 -8.18 0.14
CA LYS A 51 -14.47 -9.09 1.16
C LYS A 51 -14.53 -8.39 2.51
N VAL A 52 -15.60 -8.62 3.23
CA VAL A 52 -15.76 -8.22 4.63
C VAL A 52 -15.73 -9.48 5.48
N GLN A 53 -14.77 -9.56 6.38
CA GLN A 53 -14.62 -10.67 7.30
C GLN A 53 -14.85 -10.19 8.73
N LYS A 54 -15.85 -10.74 9.43
CA LYS A 54 -16.09 -10.44 10.84
C LYS A 54 -15.03 -11.11 11.70
N ILE A 55 -14.40 -10.32 12.57
CA ILE A 55 -13.58 -10.81 13.67
C ILE A 55 -14.48 -11.13 14.85
N ASN A 56 -15.37 -10.19 15.18
CA ASN A 56 -16.43 -10.28 16.19
C ASN A 56 -17.50 -9.20 15.90
N ASP A 57 -18.41 -8.94 16.84
CA ASP A 57 -19.49 -7.96 16.68
C ASP A 57 -19.01 -6.50 16.58
N ARG A 58 -17.75 -6.24 16.96
CA ARG A 58 -17.15 -4.89 16.98
C ARG A 58 -16.06 -4.66 15.96
N ALA A 59 -15.49 -5.73 15.40
CA ALA A 59 -14.32 -5.63 14.54
C ALA A 59 -14.50 -6.43 13.25
N ILE A 60 -14.14 -5.80 12.13
CA ILE A 60 -14.17 -6.39 10.79
C ILE A 60 -12.89 -6.09 10.05
N ILE A 61 -12.47 -7.05 9.22
CA ILE A 61 -11.43 -6.85 8.21
C ILE A 61 -12.13 -6.61 6.88
N VAL A 62 -11.71 -5.59 6.14
CA VAL A 62 -12.11 -5.37 4.75
C VAL A 62 -10.88 -5.52 3.88
N ASN A 63 -10.92 -6.44 2.92
CA ASN A 63 -9.76 -6.74 2.09
C ASN A 63 -10.08 -6.86 0.61
N PHE A 64 -9.08 -6.59 -0.21
CA PHE A 64 -9.05 -6.78 -1.66
C PHE A 64 -7.74 -7.46 -2.04
N GLY A 65 -7.78 -8.79 -2.16
CA GLY A 65 -6.57 -9.59 -2.34
C GLY A 65 -5.62 -9.44 -1.15
N TYR A 66 -4.43 -8.91 -1.42
CA TYR A 66 -3.37 -8.69 -0.42
C TYR A 66 -3.41 -7.29 0.22
N ASP A 67 -4.42 -6.49 -0.03
CA ASP A 67 -4.63 -5.18 0.60
C ASP A 67 -5.75 -5.29 1.62
N ALA A 68 -5.55 -4.74 2.82
CA ALA A 68 -6.54 -4.85 3.88
C ALA A 68 -6.49 -3.68 4.84
N VAL A 69 -7.64 -3.43 5.48
CA VAL A 69 -7.78 -2.55 6.63
C VAL A 69 -8.64 -3.24 7.68
N THR A 70 -8.45 -2.91 8.95
CA THR A 70 -9.34 -3.40 10.00
C THR A 70 -10.08 -2.24 10.65
N ALA A 71 -11.39 -2.35 10.75
CA ALA A 71 -12.23 -1.36 11.42
C ALA A 71 -12.76 -1.89 12.75
N ILE A 72 -12.68 -1.07 13.79
CA ILE A 72 -13.15 -1.39 15.13
C ILE A 72 -14.17 -0.33 15.55
N LYS A 73 -15.39 -0.80 15.87
CA LYS A 73 -16.49 0.05 16.36
C LYS A 73 -16.38 0.25 17.86
N THR A 74 -16.34 1.51 18.28
CA THR A 74 -16.36 1.93 19.68
C THR A 74 -17.61 2.78 19.97
N LYS A 75 -17.86 3.10 21.23
CA LYS A 75 -18.96 4.03 21.60
C LYS A 75 -18.70 5.45 21.10
N GLN A 76 -17.45 5.84 20.91
CA GLN A 76 -17.10 7.20 20.46
C GLN A 76 -17.06 7.32 18.92
N GLY A 77 -16.81 6.22 18.21
CA GLY A 77 -16.67 6.21 16.75
C GLY A 77 -15.93 4.99 16.24
N ILE A 78 -15.57 5.01 14.97
CA ILE A 78 -14.81 3.96 14.31
C ILE A 78 -13.32 4.29 14.42
N VAL A 79 -12.53 3.31 14.83
CA VAL A 79 -11.06 3.32 14.73
C VAL A 79 -10.66 2.38 13.60
N LEU A 80 -9.83 2.89 12.70
CA LEU A 80 -9.27 2.10 11.61
C LEU A 80 -7.83 1.70 11.94
N ILE A 81 -7.45 0.46 11.69
CA ILE A 81 -6.08 -0.02 11.72
C ILE A 81 -5.62 -0.15 10.28
N ASP A 82 -4.60 0.63 9.92
CA ASP A 82 -4.10 0.89 8.58
C ASP A 82 -5.15 1.45 7.60
N ALA A 83 -4.69 1.99 6.49
CA ALA A 83 -5.56 2.67 5.53
C ALA A 83 -5.39 2.17 4.08
N GLY A 84 -4.59 1.12 3.87
CA GLY A 84 -4.41 0.49 2.57
C GLY A 84 -3.52 1.25 1.59
N ILE A 85 -3.36 0.68 0.40
CA ILE A 85 -2.38 1.08 -0.61
C ILE A 85 -2.81 2.29 -1.46
N SER A 86 -4.09 2.68 -1.46
CA SER A 86 -4.58 3.76 -2.32
C SER A 86 -5.87 4.39 -1.84
N THR A 87 -6.07 5.65 -2.20
CA THR A 87 -7.32 6.37 -1.93
C THR A 87 -8.51 5.70 -2.60
N LEU A 88 -8.31 5.14 -3.80
CA LEU A 88 -9.37 4.46 -4.56
C LEU A 88 -9.90 3.21 -3.84
N LEU A 89 -9.02 2.34 -3.35
CA LEU A 89 -9.42 1.13 -2.63
C LEU A 89 -9.96 1.47 -1.26
N THR A 90 -9.30 2.38 -0.55
CA THR A 90 -9.73 2.81 0.81
C THR A 90 -11.11 3.44 0.81
N ALA A 91 -11.47 4.22 -0.23
CA ALA A 91 -12.83 4.75 -0.36
C ALA A 91 -13.90 3.63 -0.49
N ARG A 92 -13.55 2.50 -1.12
CA ARG A 92 -14.43 1.33 -1.21
C ARG A 92 -14.50 0.57 0.11
N TYR A 93 -13.38 0.45 0.81
CA TYR A 93 -13.35 -0.13 2.16
C TYR A 93 -14.20 0.68 3.11
N LYS A 94 -14.06 2.01 3.09
CA LYS A 94 -14.89 2.94 3.85
C LYS A 94 -16.37 2.65 3.65
N LYS A 95 -16.83 2.58 2.39
CA LYS A 95 -18.22 2.24 2.07
C LYS A 95 -18.68 0.89 2.63
N SER A 96 -17.81 -0.13 2.56
CA SER A 96 -18.11 -1.46 3.10
C SER A 96 -18.20 -1.45 4.62
N ILE A 97 -17.33 -0.70 5.30
CA ILE A 97 -17.32 -0.53 6.77
C ILE A 97 -18.61 0.20 7.22
N GLU A 98 -18.97 1.29 6.55
CA GLU A 98 -20.16 2.07 6.85
C GLU A 98 -21.45 1.25 6.68
N ASN A 99 -21.50 0.43 5.64
CA ASN A 99 -22.61 -0.48 5.42
C ASN A 99 -22.74 -1.53 6.53
N GLU A 100 -21.61 -2.11 6.98
CA GLU A 100 -21.60 -3.14 8.02
C GLU A 100 -21.92 -2.57 9.40
N PHE A 101 -21.30 -1.45 9.77
CA PHE A 101 -21.44 -0.87 11.11
C PHE A 101 -22.63 0.06 11.24
N ARG A 102 -23.25 0.49 10.12
CA ARG A 102 -24.28 1.54 10.08
C ARG A 102 -23.85 2.81 10.81
N GLN A 103 -22.58 3.19 10.61
CA GLN A 103 -21.91 4.31 11.25
C GLN A 103 -20.84 4.87 10.30
N GLU A 104 -20.66 6.20 10.32
CA GLU A 104 -19.75 6.94 9.43
C GLU A 104 -18.74 7.80 10.20
N ASN A 105 -18.84 7.83 11.54
CA ASN A 105 -17.98 8.65 12.40
C ASN A 105 -16.62 7.95 12.64
N TYR A 106 -15.62 8.25 11.81
CA TYR A 106 -14.24 7.81 12.02
C TYR A 106 -13.54 8.82 12.91
N ILE A 107 -12.95 8.36 14.00
CA ILE A 107 -12.27 9.19 15.00
C ILE A 107 -10.75 9.05 14.97
N TYR A 108 -10.24 7.85 14.68
CA TYR A 108 -8.82 7.57 14.57
C TYR A 108 -8.51 6.64 13.40
N VAL A 109 -7.32 6.84 12.81
CA VAL A 109 -6.61 5.86 11.98
C VAL A 109 -5.29 5.55 12.69
N ILE A 110 -5.04 4.30 13.04
CA ILE A 110 -3.77 3.88 13.66
C ILE A 110 -2.96 3.17 12.60
N ASN A 111 -1.82 3.75 12.22
CA ASN A 111 -0.90 3.13 11.27
C ASN A 111 0.05 2.19 12.00
N THR A 112 0.08 0.91 11.60
CA THR A 112 1.01 -0.08 12.15
C THR A 112 2.45 0.23 11.83
N HIS A 113 2.70 0.85 10.67
CA HIS A 113 4.00 1.36 10.24
C HIS A 113 3.87 2.30 9.02
N GLY A 114 4.98 2.89 8.57
CA GLY A 114 5.00 3.93 7.55
C GLY A 114 5.06 3.45 6.09
N HIS A 115 4.92 2.16 5.77
CA HIS A 115 4.95 1.71 4.39
C HIS A 115 3.72 2.14 3.59
N HIS A 116 3.94 2.38 2.31
CA HIS A 116 2.98 2.99 1.39
C HIS A 116 1.64 2.25 1.30
N ASP A 117 1.62 0.94 1.49
CA ASP A 117 0.42 0.12 1.40
C ASP A 117 -0.37 0.04 2.73
N HIS A 118 0.06 0.76 3.76
CA HIS A 118 -0.65 0.91 5.03
C HIS A 118 -1.18 2.31 5.30
N ILE A 119 -0.64 3.33 4.60
CA ILE A 119 -0.86 4.74 4.97
C ILE A 119 -1.53 5.59 3.88
N ARG A 120 -1.55 5.14 2.61
CA ARG A 120 -1.98 6.00 1.50
C ARG A 120 -3.43 6.43 1.60
N GLY A 121 -4.27 5.59 2.16
CA GLY A 121 -5.68 5.90 2.36
C GLY A 121 -5.99 6.81 3.55
N ASN A 122 -5.01 7.24 4.36
CA ASN A 122 -5.25 8.11 5.52
C ASN A 122 -6.07 9.35 5.16
N SER A 123 -5.82 9.95 4.00
CA SER A 123 -6.51 11.16 3.52
C SER A 123 -8.01 10.95 3.22
N ILE A 124 -8.49 9.71 3.12
CA ILE A 124 -9.92 9.38 2.95
C ILE A 124 -10.71 9.66 4.24
N PHE A 125 -10.00 9.80 5.37
CA PHE A 125 -10.57 10.07 6.69
C PHE A 125 -10.12 11.44 7.22
N PRO A 126 -10.53 12.56 6.59
CA PRO A 126 -9.99 13.88 6.92
C PRO A 126 -10.31 14.33 8.35
N GLN A 127 -11.39 13.82 8.94
CA GLN A 127 -11.83 14.16 10.30
C GLN A 127 -11.21 13.26 11.39
N ALA A 128 -10.68 12.08 11.02
CA ALA A 128 -10.03 11.20 11.96
C ALA A 128 -8.59 11.67 12.21
N GLU A 129 -8.13 11.64 13.45
CA GLU A 129 -6.72 11.83 13.75
C GLU A 129 -5.93 10.57 13.41
N VAL A 130 -4.77 10.75 12.79
CA VAL A 130 -3.85 9.65 12.44
C VAL A 130 -2.84 9.47 13.57
N ILE A 131 -2.74 8.26 14.09
CA ILE A 131 -1.78 7.87 15.13
C ILE A 131 -0.72 6.96 14.51
N GLY A 132 0.55 7.21 14.82
CA GLY A 132 1.66 6.35 14.39
C GLY A 132 2.88 6.51 15.30
N HIS A 133 3.89 5.67 15.10
CA HIS A 133 5.18 5.87 15.77
C HIS A 133 5.86 7.14 15.25
N GLU A 134 6.67 7.83 16.08
CA GLU A 134 7.34 9.07 15.66
C GLU A 134 8.22 8.92 14.40
N ASN A 135 8.85 7.75 14.20
CA ASN A 135 9.65 7.47 13.00
C ASN A 135 8.80 7.33 11.71
N CYS A 136 7.47 7.24 11.83
CA CYS A 136 6.59 7.04 10.68
C CYS A 136 6.66 8.21 9.69
N GLN A 137 6.80 9.44 10.18
CA GLN A 137 6.90 10.63 9.32
C GLN A 137 8.17 10.63 8.48
N ASP A 138 9.31 10.29 9.10
CA ASP A 138 10.59 10.22 8.40
C ASP A 138 10.60 9.08 7.39
N GLU A 139 10.07 7.93 7.77
CA GLU A 139 9.96 6.76 6.88
C GLU A 139 9.09 7.04 5.66
N ILE A 140 7.94 7.70 5.83
CA ILE A 140 7.10 8.14 4.74
C ILE A 140 7.86 9.12 3.84
N SER A 141 8.51 10.12 4.43
CA SER A 141 9.25 11.14 3.69
C SER A 141 10.40 10.54 2.87
N GLU A 142 11.11 9.56 3.41
CA GLU A 142 12.19 8.84 2.71
C GLU A 142 11.65 8.05 1.51
N GLN A 143 10.56 7.30 1.68
CA GLN A 143 9.92 6.55 0.59
C GLN A 143 9.47 7.46 -0.57
N TRP A 144 9.04 8.70 -0.24
CA TRP A 144 8.55 9.67 -1.22
C TRP A 144 9.61 10.63 -1.74
N SER A 145 10.85 10.50 -1.29
CA SER A 145 11.96 11.36 -1.72
C SER A 145 12.25 11.28 -3.22
N ASN A 146 11.89 10.17 -3.87
CA ASN A 146 12.06 9.99 -5.32
C ASN A 146 10.76 9.45 -5.97
N PRO A 147 9.78 10.33 -6.23
CA PRO A 147 8.48 9.93 -6.78
C PRO A 147 8.59 9.34 -8.19
N GLU A 148 9.57 9.74 -9.01
CA GLU A 148 9.77 9.19 -10.35
C GLU A 148 10.20 7.72 -10.28
N LYS A 149 11.16 7.40 -9.41
CA LYS A 149 11.59 6.01 -9.18
C LYS A 149 10.42 5.15 -8.71
N LEU A 150 9.57 5.69 -7.86
CA LEU A 150 8.41 5.00 -7.32
C LEU A 150 7.35 4.77 -8.42
N LEU A 151 7.08 5.77 -9.28
CA LEU A 151 6.22 5.64 -10.45
C LEU A 151 6.73 4.56 -11.41
N MET A 152 8.03 4.52 -11.68
CA MET A 152 8.64 3.49 -12.52
C MET A 152 8.47 2.09 -11.91
N SER A 153 8.68 1.95 -10.61
CA SER A 153 8.50 0.68 -9.89
C SER A 153 7.05 0.19 -9.98
N PHE A 154 6.08 1.06 -9.72
CA PHE A 154 4.66 0.70 -9.81
C PHE A 154 4.25 0.35 -11.24
N SER A 155 4.72 1.12 -12.24
CA SER A 155 4.47 0.84 -13.66
C SER A 155 4.96 -0.55 -14.04
N LYS A 156 6.20 -0.88 -13.66
CA LYS A 156 6.77 -2.20 -13.93
C LYS A 156 5.97 -3.31 -13.25
N THR A 157 5.59 -3.12 -12.00
CA THR A 157 4.79 -4.10 -11.25
C THR A 157 3.43 -4.33 -11.92
N VAL A 158 2.79 -3.26 -12.42
CA VAL A 158 1.54 -3.37 -13.20
C VAL A 158 1.74 -4.21 -14.46
N GLU A 159 2.82 -3.96 -15.21
CA GLU A 159 3.14 -4.71 -16.42
C GLU A 159 3.37 -6.20 -16.11
N ASP A 160 4.11 -6.51 -15.04
CA ASP A 160 4.39 -7.89 -14.62
C ASP A 160 3.07 -8.64 -14.28
N TYR A 161 2.12 -8.00 -13.60
CA TYR A 161 0.81 -8.58 -13.31
C TYR A 161 -0.12 -8.64 -14.53
N GLU A 162 -0.02 -7.71 -15.48
CA GLU A 162 -0.72 -7.84 -16.78
C GLU A 162 -0.26 -9.08 -17.54
N LEU A 163 1.05 -9.37 -17.55
CA LEU A 163 1.59 -10.58 -18.15
C LEU A 163 1.11 -11.86 -17.45
N GLN A 164 1.01 -11.82 -16.11
CA GLN A 164 0.45 -12.96 -15.37
C GLN A 164 -1.03 -13.17 -15.67
N LEU A 165 -1.83 -12.12 -15.78
CA LEU A 165 -3.24 -12.19 -16.16
C LEU A 165 -3.41 -12.84 -17.54
N MET A 166 -2.56 -12.47 -18.53
CA MET A 166 -2.63 -13.05 -19.87
C MET A 166 -2.31 -14.54 -19.90
N LYS A 167 -1.52 -15.03 -18.94
CA LYS A 167 -1.11 -16.44 -18.83
C LYS A 167 -2.04 -17.29 -17.97
N SER A 168 -2.91 -16.67 -17.19
CA SER A 168 -3.78 -17.34 -16.22
C SER A 168 -5.17 -17.59 -16.81
N VAL A 169 -5.80 -18.68 -16.38
CA VAL A 169 -7.19 -18.96 -16.73
C VAL A 169 -8.11 -17.94 -16.07
N PRO A 170 -8.98 -17.26 -16.82
CA PRO A 170 -9.89 -16.26 -16.24
C PRO A 170 -10.70 -16.79 -15.05
N ASN A 171 -10.75 -16.01 -13.98
CA ASN A 171 -11.38 -16.31 -12.69
C ASN A 171 -10.76 -17.47 -11.90
N SER A 172 -9.61 -18.03 -12.32
CA SER A 172 -8.83 -18.93 -11.45
C SER A 172 -8.27 -18.17 -10.23
N TYR A 173 -7.72 -18.89 -9.27
CA TYR A 173 -7.03 -18.30 -8.12
C TYR A 173 -5.87 -17.40 -8.58
N GLU A 174 -5.04 -17.89 -9.49
CA GLU A 174 -3.89 -17.18 -10.04
C GLU A 174 -4.32 -15.91 -10.78
N TRP A 175 -5.39 -16.01 -11.57
CA TRP A 175 -5.95 -14.86 -12.28
C TRP A 175 -6.48 -13.80 -11.30
N ASN A 176 -7.27 -14.22 -10.30
CA ASN A 176 -7.80 -13.29 -9.30
C ASN A 176 -6.68 -12.64 -8.48
N ASN A 177 -5.64 -13.38 -8.13
CA ASN A 177 -4.47 -12.84 -7.45
C ASN A 177 -3.76 -11.79 -8.32
N ALA A 178 -3.44 -12.13 -9.57
CA ALA A 178 -2.80 -11.19 -10.48
C ALA A 178 -3.68 -9.96 -10.75
N PHE A 179 -5.01 -10.13 -10.85
CA PHE A 179 -5.95 -9.03 -11.03
C PHE A 179 -5.94 -8.10 -9.82
N THR A 180 -6.05 -8.62 -8.60
CA THR A 180 -6.06 -7.79 -7.39
C THR A 180 -4.75 -7.05 -7.21
N GLN A 181 -3.62 -7.70 -7.43
CA GLN A 181 -2.31 -7.05 -7.36
C GLN A 181 -2.16 -5.95 -8.42
N ARG A 182 -2.56 -6.24 -9.66
CA ARG A 182 -2.55 -5.22 -10.73
C ARG A 182 -3.36 -3.98 -10.33
N ILE A 183 -4.56 -4.15 -9.80
CA ILE A 183 -5.42 -3.04 -9.37
C ILE A 183 -4.79 -2.26 -8.20
N ARG A 184 -4.20 -2.95 -7.22
CA ARG A 184 -3.47 -2.31 -6.11
C ARG A 184 -2.41 -1.34 -6.63
N TYR A 185 -1.54 -1.80 -7.53
CA TYR A 185 -0.44 -0.99 -8.05
C TYR A 185 -0.88 0.05 -9.08
N ILE A 186 -1.93 -0.19 -9.90
CA ILE A 186 -2.53 0.85 -10.74
C ILE A 186 -3.07 2.00 -9.88
N SER A 187 -3.83 1.69 -8.84
CA SER A 187 -4.43 2.72 -7.99
C SER A 187 -3.37 3.51 -7.22
N ALA A 188 -2.32 2.85 -6.72
CA ALA A 188 -1.17 3.52 -6.10
C ALA A 188 -0.40 4.41 -7.10
N TYR A 189 -0.20 3.92 -8.33
CA TYR A 189 0.40 4.69 -9.42
C TYR A 189 -0.42 5.94 -9.75
N LEU A 190 -1.74 5.81 -9.84
CA LEU A 190 -2.64 6.93 -10.14
C LEU A 190 -2.66 7.97 -9.03
N ASP A 191 -2.67 7.55 -7.76
CA ASP A 191 -2.55 8.46 -6.62
C ASP A 191 -1.26 9.28 -6.70
N LEU A 192 -0.13 8.62 -6.99
CA LEU A 192 1.16 9.29 -7.10
C LEU A 192 1.21 10.24 -8.31
N LYS A 193 0.72 9.79 -9.47
CA LYS A 193 0.65 10.59 -10.70
C LYS A 193 -0.24 11.82 -10.56
N ASN A 194 -1.31 11.71 -9.79
CA ASN A 194 -2.25 12.79 -9.53
C ASN A 194 -1.85 13.65 -8.30
N HIS A 195 -0.65 13.43 -7.75
CA HIS A 195 -0.12 14.19 -6.60
C HIS A 195 -1.04 14.16 -5.38
N ILE A 196 -1.74 13.01 -5.14
CA ILE A 196 -2.56 12.84 -3.95
C ILE A 196 -1.65 12.86 -2.71
N SER A 197 -1.91 13.80 -1.83
CA SER A 197 -1.13 13.95 -0.59
C SER A 197 -1.42 12.82 0.40
N ILE A 198 -0.40 12.39 1.10
CA ILE A 198 -0.55 11.48 2.22
C ILE A 198 -0.83 12.31 3.48
N LYS A 199 -1.87 11.94 4.22
CA LYS A 199 -2.09 12.50 5.56
C LYS A 199 -1.12 11.81 6.52
N MET A 200 -0.18 12.59 7.04
CA MET A 200 0.81 12.15 8.02
C MET A 200 0.16 11.90 9.38
N PRO A 201 0.82 11.17 10.31
CA PRO A 201 0.36 11.08 11.69
C PRO A 201 0.20 12.46 12.34
N ASP A 202 -0.99 12.71 12.90
CA ASP A 202 -1.31 13.89 13.70
C ASP A 202 -0.79 13.71 15.14
N ILE A 203 -0.80 12.46 15.62
CA ILE A 203 -0.38 12.07 16.97
C ILE A 203 0.73 11.03 16.84
N THR A 204 1.86 11.27 17.48
CA THR A 204 3.00 10.35 17.50
C THR A 204 3.44 10.00 18.91
N PHE A 205 4.10 8.85 19.05
CA PHE A 205 4.70 8.40 20.31
C PHE A 205 6.02 7.66 20.05
N ALA A 206 6.91 7.62 21.06
CA ALA A 206 8.24 6.99 20.95
C ALA A 206 8.25 5.51 21.36
N ASP A 207 7.79 5.21 22.59
CA ASP A 207 7.90 3.85 23.16
C ASP A 207 6.56 3.13 23.18
N SER A 208 5.54 3.75 23.77
CA SER A 208 4.21 3.19 23.90
C SER A 208 3.15 4.27 24.09
N MET A 209 1.94 3.93 23.66
CA MET A 209 0.77 4.79 23.85
C MET A 209 -0.43 3.93 24.22
N LYS A 210 -1.27 4.42 25.13
CA LYS A 210 -2.55 3.85 25.46
C LYS A 210 -3.66 4.83 25.09
N LEU A 211 -4.58 4.38 24.21
CA LEU A 211 -5.75 5.15 23.81
C LEU A 211 -7.00 4.49 24.41
N GLU A 212 -7.68 5.20 25.31
CA GLU A 212 -8.89 4.73 25.99
C GLU A 212 -10.13 5.43 25.45
N LEU A 213 -11.05 4.67 24.85
CA LEU A 213 -12.28 5.18 24.26
C LEU A 213 -13.54 4.81 25.08
N GLY A 214 -13.31 4.53 26.36
CA GLY A 214 -14.34 4.22 27.34
C GLY A 214 -14.82 2.76 27.35
N ASP A 215 -14.98 2.13 26.21
CA ASP A 215 -15.40 0.74 26.06
C ASP A 215 -14.42 -0.14 25.27
N ILE A 216 -13.42 0.47 24.67
CA ILE A 216 -12.31 -0.17 23.95
C ILE A 216 -11.02 0.57 24.27
N THR A 217 -9.96 -0.18 24.49
CA THR A 217 -8.62 0.30 24.74
C THR A 217 -7.67 -0.20 23.66
N PHE A 218 -6.80 0.66 23.17
CA PHE A 218 -5.72 0.32 22.24
C PHE A 218 -4.39 0.49 22.97
N GLU A 219 -3.70 -0.61 23.27
CA GLU A 219 -2.33 -0.62 23.80
C GLU A 219 -1.36 -0.71 22.64
N MET A 220 -0.70 0.36 22.30
CA MET A 220 0.28 0.46 21.21
C MET A 220 1.69 0.45 21.78
N ILE A 221 2.60 -0.34 21.20
CA ILE A 221 3.97 -0.45 21.68
C ILE A 221 4.96 -0.62 20.54
N TYR A 222 6.06 0.11 20.62
CA TYR A 222 7.21 0.01 19.75
C TYR A 222 8.36 -0.73 20.45
N PHE A 223 8.94 -1.73 19.80
CA PHE A 223 10.07 -2.48 20.35
C PHE A 223 11.39 -2.19 19.64
N GLY A 224 11.36 -1.38 18.61
CA GLY A 224 12.47 -1.05 17.74
C GLY A 224 12.19 -1.39 16.28
N LYS A 225 13.17 -1.14 15.43
CA LYS A 225 13.09 -1.46 14.01
C LYS A 225 13.07 -2.96 13.79
N PHE A 226 12.10 -3.43 13.01
CA PHE A 226 11.97 -4.82 12.57
C PHE A 226 11.80 -4.92 11.05
N HIS A 227 10.54 -4.88 10.58
CA HIS A 227 10.16 -4.83 9.17
C HIS A 227 10.38 -3.41 8.60
N SER A 228 10.04 -2.42 9.41
CA SER A 228 10.21 -0.99 9.13
C SER A 228 10.87 -0.26 10.30
N ASN A 229 11.04 1.06 10.18
CA ASN A 229 11.55 1.89 11.29
C ASN A 229 10.46 2.26 12.30
N SER A 230 9.20 2.04 11.99
CA SER A 230 8.04 2.53 12.75
C SER A 230 7.08 1.43 13.17
N ASP A 231 7.48 0.15 13.13
CA ASP A 231 6.62 -0.98 13.45
C ASP A 231 6.07 -0.94 14.87
N ILE A 232 4.75 -0.95 15.02
CA ILE A 232 4.10 -1.07 16.33
C ILE A 232 3.24 -2.33 16.41
N LEU A 233 3.17 -2.91 17.61
CA LEU A 233 2.15 -3.87 17.97
C LEU A 233 0.98 -3.13 18.61
N ILE A 234 -0.25 -3.55 18.30
CA ILE A 234 -1.47 -2.98 18.85
C ILE A 234 -2.27 -4.11 19.50
N TYR A 235 -2.47 -4.05 20.80
CA TYR A 235 -3.32 -4.98 21.53
C TYR A 235 -4.62 -4.33 21.97
N VAL A 236 -5.74 -5.00 21.72
CA VAL A 236 -7.08 -4.54 22.08
C VAL A 236 -7.71 -5.57 23.01
N PRO A 237 -7.56 -5.40 24.35
CA PRO A 237 -7.91 -6.42 25.35
C PRO A 237 -9.41 -6.78 25.35
N GLU A 238 -10.29 -5.81 25.16
CA GLU A 238 -11.76 -6.03 25.25
C GLU A 238 -12.29 -6.94 24.12
N ILE A 239 -11.56 -7.04 23.02
CA ILE A 239 -11.88 -7.95 21.91
C ILE A 239 -10.86 -9.07 21.74
N GLN A 240 -9.85 -9.14 22.62
CA GLN A 240 -8.79 -10.17 22.66
C GLN A 240 -8.03 -10.31 21.33
N VAL A 241 -7.75 -9.20 20.67
CA VAL A 241 -7.08 -9.13 19.36
C VAL A 241 -5.75 -8.43 19.50
N ILE A 242 -4.71 -8.96 18.84
CA ILE A 242 -3.45 -8.28 18.61
C ILE A 242 -3.26 -8.03 17.10
N PHE A 243 -2.87 -6.81 16.74
CA PHE A 243 -2.44 -6.45 15.39
C PHE A 243 -0.92 -6.37 15.38
N THR A 244 -0.33 -7.00 14.40
CA THR A 244 1.14 -7.16 14.32
C THR A 244 1.76 -6.37 13.17
N GLY A 245 0.93 -5.68 12.35
CA GLY A 245 1.43 -5.14 11.10
C GLY A 245 2.14 -6.22 10.30
N ASP A 246 3.23 -5.88 9.65
CA ASP A 246 4.01 -6.81 8.82
C ASP A 246 5.10 -7.56 9.59
N LEU A 247 5.11 -7.46 10.93
CA LEU A 247 6.06 -8.18 11.77
C LEU A 247 5.90 -9.70 11.69
N PHE A 248 4.67 -10.18 11.62
CA PHE A 248 4.33 -11.59 11.57
C PHE A 248 3.48 -11.83 10.33
N SER A 249 4.01 -12.56 9.37
CA SER A 249 3.30 -12.97 8.17
C SER A 249 3.17 -14.49 8.13
N LYS A 250 2.00 -14.97 7.75
CA LYS A 250 1.75 -16.42 7.55
C LYS A 250 2.70 -17.02 6.51
N TYR A 251 3.14 -16.24 5.56
CA TYR A 251 3.94 -16.68 4.41
C TYR A 251 5.39 -16.20 4.45
N GLY A 252 5.74 -15.34 5.40
CA GLY A 252 7.05 -14.73 5.50
C GLY A 252 7.77 -15.05 6.82
N ARG A 253 9.07 -15.29 6.72
CA ARG A 253 9.93 -15.15 7.89
C ARG A 253 9.97 -13.67 8.21
N PRO A 254 10.06 -13.28 9.52
CA PRO A 254 10.33 -11.89 9.82
C PRO A 254 11.53 -11.46 9.01
N SER A 255 11.41 -10.34 8.34
CA SER A 255 12.53 -9.70 7.67
C SER A 255 13.49 -9.19 8.74
N ILE A 256 14.27 -10.11 9.32
CA ILE A 256 15.38 -9.75 10.19
C ILE A 256 16.50 -9.40 9.23
N SER A 257 16.51 -8.15 8.81
CA SER A 257 17.45 -7.65 7.81
C SER A 257 18.88 -7.55 8.33
N ASP A 258 19.06 -7.58 9.67
CA ASP A 258 20.39 -7.52 10.28
C ASP A 258 20.42 -8.34 11.57
N SER A 259 21.32 -9.32 11.65
CA SER A 259 21.49 -10.21 12.81
C SER A 259 22.37 -9.59 13.89
N SER A 260 22.25 -8.27 14.14
CA SER A 260 22.96 -7.65 15.26
C SER A 260 22.39 -8.16 16.59
N GLU A 261 23.22 -8.28 17.62
CA GLU A 261 22.79 -8.71 18.96
C GLU A 261 21.63 -7.83 19.49
N ARG A 262 21.64 -6.53 19.17
CA ARG A 262 20.57 -5.59 19.57
C ARG A 262 19.21 -5.92 18.96
N ASP A 263 19.18 -6.44 17.74
CA ASP A 263 17.91 -6.78 17.07
C ASP A 263 17.32 -8.05 17.66
N VAL A 264 18.16 -9.01 18.07
CA VAL A 264 17.73 -10.20 18.82
C VAL A 264 17.09 -9.80 20.14
N GLU A 265 17.70 -8.90 20.89
CA GLU A 265 17.18 -8.42 22.17
C GLU A 265 15.80 -7.74 22.03
N LYS A 266 15.63 -6.92 21.02
CA LYS A 266 14.35 -6.29 20.69
C LYS A 266 13.27 -7.33 20.38
N TRP A 267 13.59 -8.31 19.53
CA TRP A 267 12.69 -9.41 19.20
C TRP A 267 12.29 -10.21 20.46
N MET A 268 13.25 -10.53 21.32
CA MET A 268 12.96 -11.24 22.57
C MET A 268 12.05 -10.45 23.51
N ARG A 269 12.20 -9.13 23.55
CA ARG A 269 11.29 -8.26 24.32
C ARG A 269 9.87 -8.27 23.73
N ALA A 270 9.74 -8.13 22.39
CA ALA A 270 8.44 -8.20 21.72
C ALA A 270 7.76 -9.55 21.93
N ILE A 271 8.49 -10.66 21.77
CA ILE A 271 7.99 -12.01 22.02
C ILE A 271 7.55 -12.16 23.47
N SER A 272 8.39 -11.74 24.43
CA SER A 272 8.05 -11.81 25.85
C SER A 272 6.77 -11.03 26.17
N TRP A 273 6.59 -9.87 25.56
CA TRP A 273 5.37 -9.07 25.73
C TRP A 273 4.13 -9.78 25.19
N ILE A 274 4.23 -10.41 24.02
CA ILE A 274 3.16 -11.19 23.39
C ILE A 274 2.85 -12.43 24.26
N VAL A 275 3.86 -13.20 24.64
CA VAL A 275 3.71 -14.44 25.43
C VAL A 275 3.00 -14.17 26.77
N LYS A 276 3.32 -13.06 27.44
CA LYS A 276 2.62 -12.66 28.68
C LYS A 276 1.13 -12.41 28.49
N ARG A 277 0.68 -12.11 27.27
CA ARG A 277 -0.72 -11.83 26.92
C ARG A 277 -1.40 -13.01 26.21
N MET A 278 -0.67 -14.05 25.88
CA MET A 278 -1.11 -15.12 24.97
C MET A 278 -2.42 -15.79 25.42
N ASN A 279 -2.65 -15.92 26.73
CA ASN A 279 -3.90 -16.47 27.25
C ASN A 279 -5.11 -15.53 27.11
N ASN A 280 -4.86 -14.26 26.80
CA ASN A 280 -5.88 -13.23 26.62
C ASN A 280 -5.97 -12.77 25.15
N ILE A 281 -5.32 -13.47 24.22
CA ILE A 281 -5.38 -13.24 22.79
C ILE A 281 -6.18 -14.37 22.16
N ASP A 282 -7.28 -14.04 21.47
CA ASP A 282 -8.07 -14.98 20.67
C ASP A 282 -7.61 -14.98 19.21
N LYS A 283 -7.28 -13.82 18.68
CA LYS A 283 -6.89 -13.64 17.28
C LYS A 283 -5.67 -12.75 17.12
N VAL A 284 -4.84 -13.12 16.16
CA VAL A 284 -3.70 -12.35 15.70
C VAL A 284 -3.99 -11.90 14.26
N ILE A 285 -3.90 -10.59 13.99
CA ILE A 285 -4.17 -10.04 12.67
C ILE A 285 -2.91 -9.39 12.15
N GLU A 286 -2.44 -9.89 11.00
CA GLU A 286 -1.30 -9.30 10.31
C GLU A 286 -1.70 -8.11 9.42
N GLY A 287 -0.74 -7.33 8.94
CA GLY A 287 -0.97 -6.08 8.20
C GLY A 287 -1.78 -6.22 6.92
N HIS A 288 -1.79 -7.40 6.30
CA HIS A 288 -2.57 -7.68 5.09
C HIS A 288 -3.88 -8.46 5.36
N GLY A 289 -4.36 -8.41 6.61
CA GLY A 289 -5.68 -8.89 7.01
C GLY A 289 -5.80 -10.41 7.17
N GLN A 290 -4.68 -11.16 7.15
CA GLN A 290 -4.73 -12.57 7.49
C GLN A 290 -4.94 -12.75 9.00
N ILE A 291 -5.84 -13.65 9.35
CA ILE A 291 -6.01 -14.07 10.75
C ILE A 291 -5.11 -15.26 10.99
N LEU A 292 -4.17 -15.10 11.88
CA LEU A 292 -3.27 -16.15 12.34
C LEU A 292 -3.86 -16.82 13.58
N SER A 293 -3.64 -18.12 13.72
CA SER A 293 -3.98 -18.82 14.94
C SER A 293 -2.97 -18.52 16.05
N ILE A 294 -3.38 -18.72 17.29
CA ILE A 294 -2.44 -18.67 18.43
C ILE A 294 -1.31 -19.69 18.28
N ASP A 295 -1.58 -20.83 17.65
CA ASP A 295 -0.54 -21.83 17.40
C ASP A 295 0.46 -21.39 16.32
N ASP A 296 0.04 -20.62 15.31
CA ASP A 296 0.96 -19.99 14.37
C ASP A 296 1.86 -18.98 15.08
N LEU A 297 1.29 -18.17 15.98
CA LEU A 297 2.05 -17.23 16.80
C LEU A 297 3.03 -17.94 17.74
N LYS A 298 2.62 -19.04 18.40
CA LYS A 298 3.50 -19.85 19.25
C LYS A 298 4.67 -20.44 18.46
N LYS A 299 4.39 -21.05 17.29
CA LYS A 299 5.44 -21.60 16.42
C LYS A 299 6.42 -20.51 15.98
N PHE A 300 5.90 -19.34 15.65
CA PHE A 300 6.73 -18.20 15.26
C PHE A 300 7.63 -17.76 16.42
N THR A 301 7.08 -17.55 17.61
CA THR A 301 7.83 -17.16 18.80
C THR A 301 8.88 -18.20 19.19
N THR A 302 8.55 -19.51 19.12
CA THR A 302 9.48 -20.59 19.38
C THR A 302 10.62 -20.58 18.34
N ASN A 303 10.32 -20.49 17.06
CA ASN A 303 11.32 -20.50 16.00
C ASN A 303 12.33 -19.34 16.15
N ILE A 304 11.87 -18.15 16.55
CA ILE A 304 12.77 -17.02 16.81
C ILE A 304 13.59 -17.28 18.07
N SER A 305 12.96 -17.73 19.17
CA SER A 305 13.65 -18.07 20.42
C SER A 305 14.77 -19.09 20.18
N ASP A 306 14.45 -20.19 19.49
CA ASP A 306 15.41 -21.26 19.22
C ASP A 306 16.58 -20.80 18.34
N LYS A 307 16.29 -19.93 17.37
CA LYS A 307 17.30 -19.37 16.48
C LYS A 307 18.31 -18.47 17.19
N TYR A 308 17.89 -17.80 18.27
CA TYR A 308 18.69 -16.78 18.93
C TYR A 308 19.10 -17.10 20.37
N SER A 309 18.48 -18.10 21.04
CA SER A 309 18.87 -18.53 22.40
C SER A 309 20.13 -19.39 22.46
N GLY A 310 20.66 -19.79 21.32
CA GLY A 310 21.89 -20.59 21.21
C GLY A 310 23.16 -19.78 20.90
N LYS A 311 23.12 -18.44 21.05
CA LYS A 311 24.29 -17.59 20.85
C LYS A 311 24.72 -16.90 22.14
#